data_ec2787b7e388353710c7903400e862dc
#
_entry.id   ec2787b7e388353710c7903400e862dc
#
_cell.length_a   1.000
_cell.length_b   1.000
_cell.length_c   1.000
_cell.angle_alpha   90.00
_cell.angle_beta   90.00
_cell.angle_gamma   90.00
#
_symmetry.space_group_name_H-M   'P 1'
#
loop_
_entity.id
_entity.type
_entity.pdbx_description
1 polymer ?
#
loop_
_entity_poly.entity_id
_entity_poly.type
_entity_poly.pdbx_seq_one_letter_code
_entity_poly.pdbx_strand_id
1 'polypeptide(L)'
;MAIKKFRPTSPGKRFQTVSTFEEITSIAPERSLLSPLKKTGGRNSYGRITSWHRGGGHKRRYRLIDFKRDKREVPAKVASIEYDPNRSARIALLHSVDGEKRYILAPLRLSVGDRVMASPTADIKPGNALPLRNIPAGTLIHNIELKIGKGGQIIRSAGAYGQLMAKEGKYAHIKLPSGEVRLVLQDCYATIGQVSNIEHENVSLGKSGRSRWLGWRPTVRGVAMNPIDHPLGGGEGKSSGGRHPCTPWGVPEKKTRKNKTTSKYILKRRD
;
A
#
# COMPACT_ATOMS: atom_id res chain seq x y z
N MET A 1 1.15 13.70 13.90
CA MET A 1 -0.20 13.27 13.46
C MET A 1 -0.95 12.79 14.69
N ALA A 2 -2.13 13.29 14.94
CA ALA A 2 -2.87 12.91 16.12
C ALA A 2 -3.81 11.73 15.82
N ILE A 3 -3.76 10.71 16.67
CA ILE A 3 -4.76 9.65 16.73
C ILE A 3 -5.73 10.00 17.85
N LYS A 4 -7.01 10.14 17.51
CA LYS A 4 -8.07 10.35 18.49
C LYS A 4 -8.46 9.02 19.12
N LYS A 5 -8.37 8.94 20.45
CA LYS A 5 -8.92 7.86 21.28
C LYS A 5 -10.32 8.25 21.76
N PHE A 6 -11.17 7.28 21.98
CA PHE A 6 -12.52 7.49 22.52
C PHE A 6 -12.60 7.12 24.00
N ARG A 7 -13.52 7.76 24.73
CA ARG A 7 -13.87 7.33 26.10
C ARG A 7 -14.49 5.93 26.05
N PRO A 8 -14.22 5.04 27.02
CA PRO A 8 -14.68 3.66 27.03
C PRO A 8 -16.17 3.53 27.43
N THR A 9 -17.05 4.20 26.72
CA THR A 9 -18.51 4.21 26.98
C THR A 9 -19.22 2.94 26.53
N SER A 10 -18.58 2.11 25.72
CA SER A 10 -19.09 0.82 25.25
C SER A 10 -17.94 -0.12 24.88
N PRO A 11 -18.16 -1.46 24.83
CA PRO A 11 -17.10 -2.41 24.45
C PRO A 11 -16.42 -2.06 23.12
N GLY A 12 -17.17 -1.63 22.11
CA GLY A 12 -16.64 -1.26 20.81
C GLY A 12 -15.80 0.01 20.83
N LYS A 13 -16.12 0.98 21.72
CA LYS A 13 -15.37 2.24 21.82
C LYS A 13 -14.12 2.14 22.70
N ARG A 14 -14.05 1.17 23.60
CA ARG A 14 -12.93 1.02 24.56
C ARG A 14 -11.56 1.04 23.89
N PHE A 15 -11.42 0.32 22.77
CA PHE A 15 -10.16 0.18 22.05
C PHE A 15 -10.17 0.89 20.69
N GLN A 16 -11.24 1.62 20.39
CA GLN A 16 -11.37 2.28 19.09
C GLN A 16 -10.48 3.52 19.03
N THR A 17 -9.75 3.63 17.90
CA THR A 17 -9.03 4.85 17.55
C THR A 17 -9.38 5.26 16.12
N VAL A 18 -9.18 6.54 15.81
CA VAL A 18 -9.34 7.08 14.46
C VAL A 18 -8.28 8.13 14.20
N SER A 19 -7.90 8.29 12.93
CA SER A 19 -7.06 9.41 12.49
C SER A 19 -7.85 10.71 12.64
N THR A 20 -7.19 11.80 13.05
CA THR A 20 -7.79 13.15 13.12
C THR A 20 -7.88 13.85 11.77
N PHE A 21 -7.21 13.31 10.74
CA PHE A 21 -7.19 13.85 9.38
C PHE A 21 -6.63 15.28 9.25
N GLU A 22 -5.78 15.72 10.18
CA GLU A 22 -5.19 17.08 10.19
C GLU A 22 -4.39 17.40 8.93
N GLU A 23 -3.81 16.38 8.26
CA GLU A 23 -3.05 16.54 7.02
C GLU A 23 -3.92 16.84 5.79
N ILE A 24 -5.23 16.65 5.89
CA ILE A 24 -6.15 16.75 4.75
C ILE A 24 -6.57 18.21 4.59
N THR A 25 -6.31 18.77 3.41
CA THR A 25 -6.64 20.15 3.08
C THR A 25 -7.91 20.29 2.25
N SER A 26 -8.34 19.22 1.56
CA SER A 26 -9.59 19.20 0.80
C SER A 26 -10.35 17.89 1.01
N ILE A 27 -11.66 18.01 1.25
CA ILE A 27 -12.56 16.86 1.43
C ILE A 27 -13.11 16.37 0.07
N ALA A 28 -13.33 17.27 -0.86
CA ALA A 28 -13.91 16.95 -2.16
C ALA A 28 -12.82 16.52 -3.16
N PRO A 29 -12.91 15.31 -3.75
CA PRO A 29 -11.96 14.89 -4.75
C PRO A 29 -12.23 15.53 -6.11
N GLU A 30 -11.19 15.69 -6.93
CA GLU A 30 -11.27 16.16 -8.30
C GLU A 30 -12.11 15.20 -9.15
N ARG A 31 -13.21 15.71 -9.72
CA ARG A 31 -14.21 14.87 -10.42
C ARG A 31 -13.68 14.22 -11.69
N SER A 32 -12.83 14.91 -12.44
CA SER A 32 -12.22 14.42 -13.67
C SER A 32 -11.30 13.19 -13.45
N LEU A 33 -10.75 13.06 -12.24
CA LEU A 33 -9.85 11.96 -11.85
C LEU A 33 -10.55 10.83 -11.08
N LEU A 34 -11.88 10.76 -11.13
CA LEU A 34 -12.66 9.69 -10.51
C LEU A 34 -13.16 8.69 -11.54
N SER A 35 -13.04 7.42 -11.22
CA SER A 35 -13.66 6.34 -12.00
C SER A 35 -14.55 5.44 -11.12
N PRO A 36 -15.56 4.78 -11.73
CA PRO A 36 -16.37 3.79 -11.03
C PRO A 36 -15.53 2.64 -10.50
N LEU A 37 -15.83 2.16 -9.29
CA LEU A 37 -15.20 0.98 -8.72
C LEU A 37 -16.26 -0.11 -8.50
N LYS A 38 -16.31 -1.09 -9.41
CA LYS A 38 -17.19 -2.27 -9.27
C LYS A 38 -16.63 -3.20 -8.19
N LYS A 39 -17.52 -3.73 -7.34
CA LYS A 39 -17.17 -4.70 -6.30
C LYS A 39 -17.37 -6.10 -6.85
N THR A 40 -16.31 -6.90 -6.89
CA THR A 40 -16.34 -8.30 -7.39
C THR A 40 -16.65 -9.31 -6.30
N GLY A 41 -16.61 -8.91 -5.02
CA GLY A 41 -16.81 -9.84 -3.90
C GLY A 41 -15.75 -10.95 -3.83
N GLY A 42 -14.52 -10.68 -4.29
CA GLY A 42 -13.43 -11.65 -4.31
C GLY A 42 -13.50 -12.67 -5.45
N ARG A 43 -14.36 -12.44 -6.47
CA ARG A 43 -14.48 -13.31 -7.66
C ARG A 43 -13.54 -12.82 -8.77
N ASN A 44 -13.00 -13.77 -9.52
CA ASN A 44 -12.24 -13.53 -10.75
C ASN A 44 -13.17 -13.33 -11.97
N SER A 45 -12.59 -13.22 -13.17
CA SER A 45 -13.35 -13.09 -14.43
C SER A 45 -14.26 -14.28 -14.73
N TYR A 46 -13.93 -15.47 -14.23
CA TYR A 46 -14.75 -16.70 -14.36
C TYR A 46 -15.80 -16.87 -13.24
N GLY A 47 -15.97 -15.88 -12.36
CA GLY A 47 -16.90 -15.94 -11.25
C GLY A 47 -16.45 -16.80 -10.06
N ARG A 48 -15.26 -17.41 -10.10
CA ARG A 48 -14.72 -18.23 -9.01
C ARG A 48 -14.16 -17.35 -7.90
N ILE A 49 -14.36 -17.76 -6.64
CA ILE A 49 -13.83 -17.07 -5.47
C ILE A 49 -12.31 -17.34 -5.40
N THR A 50 -11.50 -16.29 -5.63
CA THR A 50 -10.04 -16.34 -5.53
C THR A 50 -9.51 -15.60 -4.30
N SER A 51 -10.32 -14.72 -3.71
CA SER A 51 -10.04 -14.03 -2.46
C SER A 51 -11.25 -14.15 -1.55
N TRP A 52 -11.10 -14.95 -0.48
CA TRP A 52 -12.20 -15.21 0.43
C TRP A 52 -12.52 -14.05 1.35
N HIS A 53 -13.69 -14.13 1.97
CA HIS A 53 -14.16 -13.19 2.97
C HIS A 53 -14.12 -11.72 2.49
N ARG A 54 -14.43 -11.48 1.21
CA ARG A 54 -14.57 -10.16 0.61
C ARG A 54 -16.01 -9.91 0.23
N GLY A 55 -16.48 -8.69 0.41
CA GLY A 55 -17.80 -8.26 -0.03
C GLY A 55 -18.47 -7.27 0.90
N GLY A 56 -19.54 -6.64 0.42
CA GLY A 56 -20.19 -5.53 1.13
C GLY A 56 -19.30 -4.28 1.21
N GLY A 57 -19.36 -3.62 2.34
CA GLY A 57 -18.62 -2.39 2.60
C GLY A 57 -19.20 -1.14 1.93
N HIS A 58 -18.71 0.03 2.30
CA HIS A 58 -19.16 1.32 1.79
C HIS A 58 -18.91 1.45 0.28
N LYS A 59 -19.81 2.12 -0.46
CA LYS A 59 -19.62 2.46 -1.87
C LYS A 59 -18.43 3.40 -2.02
N ARG A 60 -17.55 3.13 -3.00
CA ARG A 60 -16.31 3.89 -3.23
C ARG A 60 -16.20 4.25 -4.70
N ARG A 61 -15.49 5.34 -4.99
CA ARG A 61 -14.98 5.67 -6.31
C ARG A 61 -13.48 5.49 -6.31
N TYR A 62 -12.92 5.05 -7.42
CA TYR A 62 -11.48 4.95 -7.60
C TYR A 62 -10.91 6.32 -7.97
N ARG A 63 -9.76 6.69 -7.40
CA ARG A 63 -8.96 7.85 -7.81
C ARG A 63 -7.89 7.38 -8.77
N LEU A 64 -7.80 8.03 -9.93
CA LEU A 64 -6.76 7.76 -10.92
C LEU A 64 -5.45 8.35 -10.39
N ILE A 65 -4.56 7.48 -9.95
CA ILE A 65 -3.25 7.88 -9.40
C ILE A 65 -2.21 7.69 -10.48
N ASP A 66 -1.38 8.70 -10.68
CA ASP A 66 -0.22 8.66 -11.55
C ASP A 66 0.92 7.88 -10.88
N PHE A 67 0.96 6.57 -11.11
CA PHE A 67 2.06 5.71 -10.67
C PHE A 67 3.24 5.72 -11.64
N LYS A 68 3.02 6.16 -12.89
CA LYS A 68 4.05 6.15 -13.93
C LYS A 68 4.95 7.36 -13.86
N ARG A 69 4.39 8.51 -13.48
CA ARG A 69 5.11 9.79 -13.49
C ARG A 69 5.71 10.05 -14.88
N ASP A 70 4.92 9.75 -15.91
CA ASP A 70 5.36 9.80 -17.32
C ASP A 70 5.48 11.21 -17.88
N LYS A 71 4.84 12.20 -17.24
CA LYS A 71 4.99 13.61 -17.56
C LYS A 71 6.32 14.14 -17.01
N ARG A 72 7.33 14.08 -17.86
CA ARG A 72 8.70 14.44 -17.49
C ARG A 72 8.97 15.92 -17.74
N GLU A 73 9.89 16.49 -16.93
CA GLU A 73 10.41 17.86 -17.06
C GLU A 73 9.36 18.97 -16.91
N VAL A 74 8.11 18.62 -16.62
CA VAL A 74 7.06 19.59 -16.37
C VAL A 74 6.86 19.74 -14.86
N PRO A 75 7.12 20.91 -14.29
CA PRO A 75 6.87 21.14 -12.88
C PRO A 75 5.37 21.20 -12.60
N ALA A 76 4.97 20.67 -11.45
CA ALA A 76 3.61 20.70 -10.97
C ALA A 76 3.56 21.22 -9.53
N LYS A 77 2.55 22.03 -9.21
CA LYS A 77 2.30 22.57 -7.87
C LYS A 77 1.32 21.66 -7.12
N VAL A 78 1.59 21.37 -5.87
CA VAL A 78 0.66 20.68 -4.97
C VAL A 78 -0.51 21.61 -4.66
N ALA A 79 -1.70 21.26 -5.10
CA ALA A 79 -2.92 22.03 -4.91
C ALA A 79 -3.65 21.63 -3.61
N SER A 80 -3.73 20.33 -3.32
CA SER A 80 -4.37 19.81 -2.11
C SER A 80 -3.80 18.46 -1.69
N ILE A 81 -3.98 18.11 -0.40
CA ILE A 81 -3.76 16.78 0.14
C ILE A 81 -5.14 16.20 0.51
N GLU A 82 -5.42 14.98 0.04
CA GLU A 82 -6.75 14.40 0.10
C GLU A 82 -6.75 12.98 0.67
N TYR A 83 -7.94 12.57 1.14
CA TYR A 83 -8.21 11.22 1.59
C TYR A 83 -8.62 10.32 0.42
N ASP A 84 -8.01 9.14 0.30
CA ASP A 84 -8.46 8.10 -0.63
C ASP A 84 -8.96 6.86 0.16
N PRO A 85 -10.24 6.47 0.05
CA PRO A 85 -10.78 5.29 0.74
C PRO A 85 -10.27 3.97 0.18
N ASN A 86 -9.53 3.97 -0.93
CA ASN A 86 -9.03 2.75 -1.58
C ASN A 86 -7.62 2.39 -1.16
N ARG A 87 -6.94 3.27 -0.43
CA ARG A 87 -5.58 3.06 0.06
C ARG A 87 -5.38 3.65 1.45
N SER A 88 -4.34 3.18 2.12
CA SER A 88 -3.96 3.69 3.44
C SER A 88 -3.22 5.03 3.38
N ALA A 89 -2.48 5.27 2.29
CA ALA A 89 -1.73 6.51 2.06
C ALA A 89 -2.65 7.70 1.72
N ARG A 90 -2.22 8.92 2.06
CA ARG A 90 -2.83 10.14 1.52
C ARG A 90 -2.41 10.32 0.06
N ILE A 91 -3.20 11.09 -0.68
CA ILE A 91 -2.91 11.47 -2.07
C ILE A 91 -2.78 12.99 -2.16
N ALA A 92 -1.95 13.47 -3.09
CA ALA A 92 -1.81 14.89 -3.38
C ALA A 92 -2.30 15.16 -4.79
N LEU A 93 -3.13 16.19 -4.94
CA LEU A 93 -3.54 16.71 -6.23
C LEU A 93 -2.47 17.66 -6.74
N LEU A 94 -1.99 17.41 -7.94
CA LEU A 94 -1.02 18.24 -8.63
C LEU A 94 -1.69 19.02 -9.76
N HIS A 95 -1.36 20.30 -9.87
CA HIS A 95 -1.63 21.13 -11.03
C HIS A 95 -0.31 21.38 -11.76
N SER A 96 -0.17 20.81 -12.94
CA SER A 96 0.99 21.04 -13.81
C SER A 96 0.89 22.43 -14.48
N VAL A 97 2.01 22.98 -14.89
CA VAL A 97 2.07 24.33 -15.53
C VAL A 97 1.23 24.38 -16.81
N ASP A 98 1.09 23.27 -17.52
CA ASP A 98 0.25 23.13 -18.71
C ASP A 98 -1.26 22.92 -18.44
N GLY A 99 -1.69 23.03 -17.18
CA GLY A 99 -3.09 22.90 -16.77
C GLY A 99 -3.56 21.47 -16.48
N GLU A 100 -2.77 20.43 -16.76
CA GLU A 100 -3.16 19.04 -16.46
C GLU A 100 -3.16 18.81 -14.95
N LYS A 101 -4.20 18.10 -14.47
CA LYS A 101 -4.32 17.67 -13.07
C LYS A 101 -3.99 16.20 -12.94
N ARG A 102 -3.22 15.84 -11.93
CA ARG A 102 -2.89 14.43 -11.62
C ARG A 102 -2.87 14.19 -10.11
N TYR A 103 -3.26 13.00 -9.68
CA TYR A 103 -3.02 12.56 -8.31
C TYR A 103 -1.71 11.80 -8.21
N ILE A 104 -0.97 12.03 -7.12
CA ILE A 104 0.19 11.22 -6.71
C ILE A 104 -0.01 10.70 -5.28
N LEU A 105 0.80 9.72 -4.87
CA LEU A 105 0.93 9.39 -3.46
C LEU A 105 1.59 10.58 -2.74
N ALA A 106 0.99 11.06 -1.67
CA ALA A 106 1.57 12.13 -0.88
C ALA A 106 2.73 11.58 -0.05
N PRO A 107 3.98 12.06 -0.25
CA PRO A 107 5.06 11.75 0.67
C PRO A 107 4.90 12.51 1.99
N LEU A 108 5.60 12.03 3.01
CA LEU A 108 5.70 12.70 4.29
C LEU A 108 6.34 14.08 4.11
N ARG A 109 5.83 15.09 4.82
CA ARG A 109 6.28 16.49 4.79
C ARG A 109 6.02 17.24 3.47
N LEU A 110 5.21 16.70 2.57
CA LEU A 110 4.74 17.45 1.42
C LEU A 110 3.64 18.42 1.86
N SER A 111 3.77 19.68 1.45
CA SER A 111 2.83 20.74 1.79
C SER A 111 2.11 21.29 0.55
N VAL A 112 0.94 21.91 0.75
CA VAL A 112 0.27 22.64 -0.32
C VAL A 112 1.13 23.83 -0.75
N GLY A 113 1.30 23.99 -2.05
CA GLY A 113 2.17 25.00 -2.63
C GLY A 113 3.53 24.49 -3.08
N ASP A 114 3.99 23.36 -2.57
CA ASP A 114 5.26 22.75 -2.99
C ASP A 114 5.25 22.43 -4.48
N ARG A 115 6.42 22.50 -5.08
CA ARG A 115 6.63 22.12 -6.48
C ARG A 115 7.28 20.75 -6.55
N VAL A 116 6.71 19.87 -7.37
CA VAL A 116 7.22 18.52 -7.63
C VAL A 116 7.37 18.28 -9.12
N MET A 117 8.37 17.52 -9.49
CA MET A 117 8.70 17.21 -10.88
C MET A 117 9.13 15.74 -11.03
N ALA A 118 8.94 15.20 -12.21
CA ALA A 118 9.51 13.95 -12.64
C ALA A 118 10.55 14.22 -13.73
N SER A 119 11.84 14.07 -13.41
CA SER A 119 12.93 14.30 -14.36
C SER A 119 14.18 13.55 -13.91
N PRO A 120 15.06 13.15 -14.85
CA PRO A 120 16.38 12.65 -14.48
C PRO A 120 17.24 13.65 -13.70
N THR A 121 17.02 14.94 -13.91
CA THR A 121 17.78 16.05 -13.29
C THR A 121 17.05 16.74 -12.14
N ALA A 122 15.91 16.19 -11.68
CA ALA A 122 15.15 16.78 -10.59
C ALA A 122 15.94 16.78 -9.27
N ASP A 123 15.73 17.80 -8.45
CA ASP A 123 16.29 17.87 -7.09
C ASP A 123 15.86 16.67 -6.22
N ILE A 124 16.70 16.32 -5.25
CA ILE A 124 16.41 15.28 -4.27
C ILE A 124 15.47 15.82 -3.18
N LYS A 125 14.24 16.13 -3.58
CA LYS A 125 13.17 16.64 -2.69
C LYS A 125 12.01 15.65 -2.61
N PRO A 126 11.31 15.54 -1.45
CA PRO A 126 10.14 14.68 -1.33
C PRO A 126 9.10 14.95 -2.42
N GLY A 127 8.61 13.88 -3.07
CA GLY A 127 7.63 13.99 -4.17
C GLY A 127 8.23 14.02 -5.57
N ASN A 128 9.49 14.38 -5.74
CA ASN A 128 10.16 14.28 -7.03
C ASN A 128 10.39 12.82 -7.43
N ALA A 129 10.26 12.53 -8.71
CA ALA A 129 10.47 11.19 -9.27
C ALA A 129 11.68 11.19 -10.21
N LEU A 130 12.63 10.30 -9.94
CA LEU A 130 13.88 10.16 -10.68
C LEU A 130 14.15 8.70 -11.02
N PRO A 131 14.98 8.42 -12.06
CA PRO A 131 15.54 7.09 -12.24
C PRO A 131 16.51 6.76 -11.09
N LEU A 132 16.53 5.50 -10.65
CA LEU A 132 17.34 5.07 -9.51
C LEU A 132 18.83 5.39 -9.66
N ARG A 133 19.35 5.44 -10.89
CA ARG A 133 20.75 5.81 -11.16
C ARG A 133 21.10 7.23 -10.66
N ASN A 134 20.14 8.14 -10.65
CA ASN A 134 20.37 9.56 -10.30
C ASN A 134 20.03 9.84 -8.82
N ILE A 135 19.52 8.86 -8.07
CA ILE A 135 19.20 9.01 -6.65
C ILE A 135 20.44 8.60 -5.83
N PRO A 136 20.92 9.41 -4.88
CA PRO A 136 22.05 9.05 -4.00
C PRO A 136 21.76 7.79 -3.17
N ALA A 137 22.78 7.00 -2.87
CA ALA A 137 22.69 5.91 -1.92
C ALA A 137 22.30 6.44 -0.51
N GLY A 138 21.59 5.63 0.26
CA GLY A 138 21.06 6.01 1.57
C GLY A 138 19.70 6.70 1.52
N THR A 139 19.27 7.24 0.36
CA THR A 139 18.01 7.98 0.21
C THR A 139 16.79 7.08 0.45
N LEU A 140 15.79 7.62 1.16
CA LEU A 140 14.49 6.99 1.32
C LEU A 140 13.63 7.24 0.07
N ILE A 141 13.04 6.18 -0.44
CA ILE A 141 12.26 6.21 -1.69
C ILE A 141 10.97 5.40 -1.55
N HIS A 142 9.99 5.74 -2.36
CA HIS A 142 8.71 5.00 -2.46
C HIS A 142 8.23 4.94 -3.91
N ASN A 143 7.10 4.30 -4.17
CA ASN A 143 6.49 4.17 -5.50
C ASN A 143 7.49 3.69 -6.57
N ILE A 144 8.19 2.58 -6.28
CA ILE A 144 9.30 2.10 -7.09
C ILE A 144 8.78 1.21 -8.23
N GLU A 145 9.29 1.44 -9.42
CA GLU A 145 9.07 0.55 -10.56
C GLU A 145 9.88 -0.75 -10.43
N LEU A 146 9.32 -1.84 -10.94
CA LEU A 146 10.03 -3.14 -11.10
C LEU A 146 10.41 -3.42 -12.55
N LYS A 147 9.75 -2.74 -13.48
CA LYS A 147 10.03 -2.78 -14.92
C LYS A 147 9.93 -1.37 -15.46
N ILE A 148 10.85 -0.98 -16.30
CA ILE A 148 10.94 0.35 -16.88
C ILE A 148 9.61 0.72 -17.56
N GLY A 149 9.08 1.91 -17.25
CA GLY A 149 7.85 2.48 -17.82
C GLY A 149 6.54 1.81 -17.40
N LYS A 150 6.58 0.81 -16.52
CA LYS A 150 5.35 0.15 -16.03
C LYS A 150 4.63 0.95 -14.93
N GLY A 151 5.32 1.87 -14.30
CA GLY A 151 4.85 2.61 -13.15
C GLY A 151 5.18 1.92 -11.83
N GLY A 152 5.11 2.67 -10.74
CA GLY A 152 5.46 2.19 -9.41
C GLY A 152 4.58 1.04 -8.95
N GLN A 153 5.19 -0.04 -8.48
CA GLN A 153 4.51 -1.28 -8.11
C GLN A 153 4.66 -1.63 -6.63
N ILE A 154 5.76 -1.22 -6.01
CA ILE A 154 6.09 -1.54 -4.62
C ILE A 154 6.23 -0.26 -3.79
N ILE A 155 6.13 -0.41 -2.46
CA ILE A 155 6.28 0.67 -1.47
C ILE A 155 5.27 1.81 -1.75
N ARG A 156 3.97 1.49 -1.61
CA ARG A 156 2.87 2.43 -1.86
C ARG A 156 1.90 2.57 -0.69
N SER A 157 2.09 1.79 0.37
CA SER A 157 1.24 1.85 1.56
C SER A 157 1.63 3.00 2.48
N ALA A 158 0.72 3.41 3.36
CA ALA A 158 0.98 4.42 4.39
C ALA A 158 2.24 4.10 5.20
N GLY A 159 3.05 5.11 5.46
CA GLY A 159 4.27 5.00 6.25
C GLY A 159 5.39 4.16 5.62
N ALA A 160 5.16 3.51 4.47
CA ALA A 160 6.17 2.66 3.85
C ALA A 160 7.27 3.49 3.19
N TYR A 161 8.49 2.99 3.29
CA TYR A 161 9.66 3.48 2.57
C TYR A 161 10.58 2.32 2.21
N GLY A 162 11.34 2.47 1.16
CA GLY A 162 12.50 1.66 0.85
C GLY A 162 13.75 2.50 0.94
N GLN A 163 14.89 1.88 1.15
CA GLN A 163 16.18 2.57 1.17
C GLN A 163 17.03 2.09 0.00
N LEU A 164 17.53 3.03 -0.77
CA LEU A 164 18.53 2.73 -1.80
C LEU A 164 19.87 2.47 -1.12
N MET A 165 20.35 1.22 -1.12
CA MET A 165 21.56 0.82 -0.41
C MET A 165 22.81 1.07 -1.25
N ALA A 166 22.81 0.55 -2.47
CA ALA A 166 23.95 0.60 -3.40
C ALA A 166 23.49 0.54 -4.84
N LYS A 167 24.39 0.81 -5.76
CA LYS A 167 24.22 0.65 -7.19
C LYS A 167 25.41 -0.15 -7.73
N GLU A 168 25.11 -1.23 -8.45
CA GLU A 168 26.13 -2.12 -9.00
C GLU A 168 25.75 -2.57 -10.41
N GLY A 169 26.63 -2.35 -11.35
CA GLY A 169 26.40 -2.63 -12.76
C GLY A 169 25.09 -2.02 -13.28
N LYS A 170 24.14 -2.85 -13.67
CA LYS A 170 22.81 -2.43 -14.18
C LYS A 170 21.73 -2.33 -13.10
N TYR A 171 22.06 -2.70 -11.86
CA TYR A 171 21.07 -2.85 -10.79
C TYR A 171 21.31 -1.88 -9.63
N ALA A 172 20.22 -1.49 -9.00
CA ALA A 172 20.16 -0.80 -7.73
C ALA A 172 19.70 -1.79 -6.64
N HIS A 173 20.36 -1.77 -5.48
CA HIS A 173 20.04 -2.59 -4.33
C HIS A 173 19.08 -1.82 -3.43
N ILE A 174 17.87 -2.32 -3.26
CA ILE A 174 16.83 -1.64 -2.49
C ILE A 174 16.43 -2.51 -1.31
N LYS A 175 16.58 -1.96 -0.09
CA LYS A 175 16.04 -2.54 1.13
C LYS A 175 14.55 -2.20 1.22
N LEU A 176 13.70 -3.22 1.24
CA LEU A 176 12.26 -3.10 1.36
C LEU A 176 11.82 -2.98 2.83
N PRO A 177 10.60 -2.50 3.12
CA PRO A 177 10.06 -2.45 4.49
C PRO A 177 10.03 -3.81 5.19
N SER A 178 9.98 -4.91 4.43
CA SER A 178 10.01 -6.28 4.95
C SER A 178 11.40 -6.77 5.39
N GLY A 179 12.45 -5.96 5.21
CA GLY A 179 13.86 -6.37 5.42
C GLY A 179 14.49 -7.06 4.20
N GLU A 180 13.71 -7.47 3.20
CA GLU A 180 14.22 -8.05 1.95
C GLU A 180 15.07 -7.02 1.18
N VAL A 181 16.25 -7.43 0.72
CA VAL A 181 17.08 -6.63 -0.21
C VAL A 181 16.88 -7.17 -1.62
N ARG A 182 16.46 -6.28 -2.52
CA ARG A 182 16.07 -6.63 -3.88
C ARG A 182 16.82 -5.82 -4.92
N LEU A 183 17.16 -6.49 -6.04
CA LEU A 183 17.70 -5.88 -7.24
C LEU A 183 16.59 -5.28 -8.08
N VAL A 184 16.77 -4.03 -8.51
CA VAL A 184 15.90 -3.33 -9.46
C VAL A 184 16.78 -2.64 -10.49
N LEU A 185 16.35 -2.61 -11.77
CA LEU A 185 17.11 -1.94 -12.82
C LEU A 185 17.27 -0.45 -12.48
N GLN A 186 18.46 0.12 -12.71
CA GLN A 186 18.76 1.51 -12.38
C GLN A 186 17.97 2.53 -13.19
N ASP A 187 17.43 2.14 -14.36
CA ASP A 187 16.57 2.99 -15.19
C ASP A 187 15.11 3.04 -14.71
N CYS A 188 14.74 2.18 -13.76
CA CYS A 188 13.43 2.25 -13.11
C CYS A 188 13.28 3.53 -12.29
N TYR A 189 12.10 4.14 -12.36
CA TYR A 189 11.78 5.35 -11.60
C TYR A 189 11.36 5.02 -10.18
N ALA A 190 11.69 5.92 -9.28
CA ALA A 190 11.20 5.93 -7.90
C ALA A 190 10.91 7.36 -7.47
N THR A 191 10.03 7.53 -6.49
CA THR A 191 9.72 8.83 -5.89
C THR A 191 10.48 8.99 -4.57
N ILE A 192 11.06 10.17 -4.36
CA ILE A 192 11.84 10.50 -3.17
C ILE A 192 10.93 10.66 -1.95
N GLY A 193 11.38 10.15 -0.82
CA GLY A 193 10.74 10.29 0.49
C GLY A 193 9.98 9.06 0.95
N GLN A 194 9.41 9.14 2.14
CA GLN A 194 8.53 8.16 2.79
C GLN A 194 7.08 8.48 2.48
N VAL A 195 6.21 7.50 2.36
CA VAL A 195 4.76 7.71 2.19
C VAL A 195 4.16 8.30 3.48
N SER A 196 3.23 9.23 3.35
CA SER A 196 2.50 9.86 4.46
C SER A 196 1.64 8.89 5.28
N ASN A 197 0.96 9.41 6.31
CA ASN A 197 0.04 8.68 7.19
C ASN A 197 0.73 7.54 7.97
N ILE A 198 1.89 7.83 8.57
CA ILE A 198 2.73 6.85 9.28
C ILE A 198 1.95 6.11 10.36
N GLU A 199 1.12 6.80 11.14
CA GLU A 199 0.38 6.21 12.25
C GLU A 199 -0.83 5.36 11.84
N HIS A 200 -1.00 5.10 10.55
CA HIS A 200 -2.10 4.26 10.07
C HIS A 200 -2.11 2.86 10.70
N GLU A 201 -0.96 2.30 11.00
CA GLU A 201 -0.81 0.99 11.65
C GLU A 201 -1.33 0.97 13.09
N ASN A 202 -1.28 2.12 13.78
CA ASN A 202 -1.73 2.29 15.17
C ASN A 202 -3.25 2.47 15.29
N VAL A 203 -3.98 2.51 14.17
CA VAL A 203 -5.44 2.68 14.17
C VAL A 203 -6.12 1.36 14.50
N SER A 204 -6.82 1.33 15.66
CA SER A 204 -7.64 0.20 16.07
C SER A 204 -9.09 0.36 15.59
N LEU A 205 -9.63 -0.65 14.93
CA LEU A 205 -11.02 -0.64 14.47
C LEU A 205 -12.04 -0.69 15.61
N GLY A 206 -11.69 -1.33 16.73
CA GLY A 206 -12.49 -1.41 17.95
C GLY A 206 -13.70 -2.35 17.89
N LYS A 207 -14.34 -2.52 16.74
CA LYS A 207 -15.50 -3.41 16.57
C LYS A 207 -15.54 -4.08 15.20
N SER A 208 -16.12 -5.29 15.15
CA SER A 208 -16.26 -6.07 13.91
C SER A 208 -17.10 -5.37 12.83
N GLY A 209 -18.08 -4.56 13.22
CA GLY A 209 -18.88 -3.77 12.28
C GLY A 209 -18.05 -2.83 11.40
N ARG A 210 -16.96 -2.24 11.92
CA ARG A 210 -16.03 -1.42 11.11
C ARG A 210 -15.33 -2.25 10.05
N SER A 211 -14.92 -3.47 10.36
CA SER A 211 -14.37 -4.40 9.37
C SER A 211 -15.38 -4.70 8.26
N ARG A 212 -16.66 -4.86 8.63
CA ARG A 212 -17.75 -5.03 7.66
C ARG A 212 -17.90 -3.81 6.75
N TRP A 213 -17.79 -2.59 7.27
CA TRP A 213 -17.83 -1.36 6.47
C TRP A 213 -16.66 -1.25 5.49
N LEU A 214 -15.51 -1.83 5.84
CA LEU A 214 -14.35 -1.90 4.95
C LEU A 214 -14.46 -2.99 3.86
N GLY A 215 -15.48 -3.86 3.93
CA GLY A 215 -15.70 -4.93 2.96
C GLY A 215 -15.11 -6.28 3.36
N TRP A 216 -14.72 -6.44 4.62
CA TRP A 216 -14.25 -7.71 5.15
C TRP A 216 -15.43 -8.50 5.73
N ARG A 217 -15.58 -9.74 5.34
CA ARG A 217 -16.55 -10.67 5.91
C ARG A 217 -15.91 -11.44 7.08
N PRO A 218 -16.74 -11.97 8.02
CA PRO A 218 -16.25 -12.82 9.09
C PRO A 218 -15.52 -14.04 8.54
N THR A 219 -14.50 -14.48 9.26
CA THR A 219 -13.69 -15.66 8.92
C THR A 219 -13.75 -16.65 10.09
N VAL A 220 -14.09 -17.89 9.82
CA VAL A 220 -13.99 -18.99 10.77
C VAL A 220 -12.57 -19.56 10.72
N ARG A 221 -11.97 -19.81 11.88
CA ARG A 221 -10.64 -20.43 11.98
C ARG A 221 -10.73 -21.91 11.67
N GLY A 222 -9.72 -22.47 10.99
CA GLY A 222 -9.69 -23.90 10.65
C GLY A 222 -9.80 -24.83 11.86
N VAL A 223 -9.22 -24.43 13.01
CA VAL A 223 -9.32 -25.19 14.27
C VAL A 223 -10.77 -25.29 14.80
N ALA A 224 -11.65 -24.37 14.42
CA ALA A 224 -13.06 -24.36 14.82
C ALA A 224 -13.99 -25.06 13.80
N MET A 225 -13.41 -25.73 12.82
CA MET A 225 -14.13 -26.49 11.79
C MET A 225 -14.10 -27.99 12.10
N ASN A 226 -14.89 -28.75 11.37
CA ASN A 226 -14.83 -30.23 11.40
C ASN A 226 -13.60 -30.75 10.65
N PRO A 227 -13.16 -32.00 10.91
CA PRO A 227 -12.00 -32.60 10.24
C PRO A 227 -12.13 -32.64 8.71
N ILE A 228 -13.35 -32.79 8.20
CA ILE A 228 -13.62 -32.80 6.77
C ILE A 228 -13.42 -31.45 6.09
N ASP A 229 -13.62 -30.36 6.84
CA ASP A 229 -13.57 -28.99 6.29
C ASP A 229 -12.17 -28.37 6.33
N HIS A 230 -11.34 -28.82 7.29
CA HIS A 230 -10.01 -28.25 7.46
C HIS A 230 -9.04 -29.25 8.13
N PRO A 231 -7.77 -29.34 7.69
CA PRO A 231 -6.77 -30.24 8.29
C PRO A 231 -6.46 -29.98 9.78
N LEU A 232 -6.82 -28.80 10.30
CA LEU A 232 -6.70 -28.44 11.72
C LEU A 232 -8.00 -28.63 12.50
N GLY A 233 -9.05 -29.13 11.86
CA GLY A 233 -10.38 -29.31 12.46
C GLY A 233 -10.48 -30.52 13.32
N GLY A 234 -11.54 -30.57 14.14
CA GLY A 234 -11.89 -31.70 15.01
C GLY A 234 -11.48 -31.50 16.46
N GLY A 235 -11.80 -32.52 17.29
CA GLY A 235 -11.57 -32.52 18.72
C GLY A 235 -12.76 -32.01 19.53
N GLU A 236 -12.70 -32.15 20.84
CA GLU A 236 -13.68 -31.66 21.81
C GLU A 236 -13.21 -30.35 22.44
N GLY A 237 -14.11 -29.38 22.56
CA GLY A 237 -13.84 -28.08 23.19
C GLY A 237 -12.69 -27.33 22.52
N LYS A 238 -11.72 -26.83 23.30
CA LYS A 238 -10.51 -26.15 22.82
C LYS A 238 -9.40 -27.17 22.54
N SER A 239 -9.47 -27.86 21.42
CA SER A 239 -8.39 -28.73 20.97
C SER A 239 -7.28 -27.92 20.26
N SER A 240 -6.05 -28.47 20.29
CA SER A 240 -4.95 -27.99 19.47
C SER A 240 -5.11 -28.49 18.03
N GLY A 241 -4.50 -27.75 17.06
CA GLY A 241 -4.60 -28.12 15.64
C GLY A 241 -3.86 -29.37 15.21
N GLY A 242 -3.10 -30.03 16.11
CA GLY A 242 -2.40 -31.29 15.88
C GLY A 242 -1.25 -31.24 14.84
N ARG A 243 -1.06 -30.14 14.13
CA ARG A 243 -0.03 -29.92 13.11
C ARG A 243 0.34 -28.46 12.95
N HIS A 244 1.39 -28.18 12.17
CA HIS A 244 1.75 -26.81 11.82
C HIS A 244 0.62 -26.08 11.09
N PRO A 245 0.51 -24.74 11.24
CA PRO A 245 -0.48 -23.93 10.52
C PRO A 245 -0.44 -24.20 9.01
N CYS A 246 -1.59 -24.52 8.45
CA CYS A 246 -1.73 -24.84 7.04
C CYS A 246 -3.05 -24.27 6.47
N THR A 247 -3.09 -24.16 5.15
CA THR A 247 -4.30 -23.82 4.40
C THR A 247 -5.31 -24.97 4.42
N PRO A 248 -6.58 -24.76 4.01
CA PRO A 248 -7.57 -25.84 3.88
C PRO A 248 -7.12 -27.01 3.00
N TRP A 249 -6.18 -26.80 2.12
CA TRP A 249 -5.59 -27.86 1.26
C TRP A 249 -4.32 -28.48 1.84
N GLY A 250 -3.99 -28.20 3.10
CA GLY A 250 -2.81 -28.79 3.77
C GLY A 250 -1.48 -28.13 3.40
N VAL A 251 -1.47 -27.05 2.63
CA VAL A 251 -0.25 -26.33 2.29
C VAL A 251 0.23 -25.51 3.49
N PRO A 252 1.51 -25.63 3.93
CA PRO A 252 2.04 -24.84 5.04
C PRO A 252 1.91 -23.34 4.80
N GLU A 253 1.61 -22.54 5.81
CA GLU A 253 1.46 -21.08 5.69
C GLU A 253 2.79 -20.34 5.54
N LYS A 254 3.89 -20.96 5.97
CA LYS A 254 5.25 -20.38 5.90
C LYS A 254 6.08 -21.02 4.79
N LYS A 255 7.04 -20.26 4.25
CA LYS A 255 8.03 -20.73 3.26
C LYS A 255 7.42 -21.29 1.97
N THR A 256 6.28 -20.77 1.53
CA THR A 256 5.53 -21.28 0.36
C THR A 256 5.97 -20.72 -0.98
N ARG A 257 6.95 -19.80 -1.02
CA ARG A 257 7.43 -19.18 -2.26
C ARG A 257 8.04 -20.21 -3.20
N LYS A 258 7.40 -20.43 -4.36
CA LYS A 258 7.83 -21.36 -5.41
C LYS A 258 8.37 -20.66 -6.66
N ASN A 259 8.22 -19.33 -6.78
CA ASN A 259 8.60 -18.59 -7.97
C ASN A 259 10.13 -18.44 -8.09
N LYS A 260 10.76 -19.29 -8.88
CA LYS A 260 12.21 -19.28 -9.15
C LYS A 260 12.63 -18.09 -10.04
N THR A 261 11.76 -17.64 -10.97
CA THR A 261 12.07 -16.58 -11.94
C THR A 261 12.41 -15.24 -11.28
N THR A 262 11.66 -14.88 -10.22
CA THR A 262 11.90 -13.62 -9.51
C THR A 262 12.86 -13.77 -8.32
N SER A 263 13.22 -14.99 -7.95
CA SER A 263 14.17 -15.24 -6.84
C SER A 263 15.58 -14.75 -7.16
N LYS A 264 15.97 -14.72 -8.42
CA LYS A 264 17.27 -14.18 -8.87
C LYS A 264 17.46 -12.69 -8.59
N TYR A 265 16.37 -11.96 -8.36
CA TYR A 265 16.42 -10.54 -8.02
C TYR A 265 16.36 -10.28 -6.51
N ILE A 266 16.47 -11.30 -5.67
CA ILE A 266 16.47 -11.18 -4.23
C ILE A 266 17.87 -11.52 -3.73
N LEU A 267 18.60 -10.52 -3.20
CA LEU A 267 19.92 -10.70 -2.60
C LEU A 267 19.82 -11.26 -1.17
N LYS A 268 18.98 -10.63 -0.36
CA LYS A 268 18.73 -11.06 1.02
C LYS A 268 17.22 -11.25 1.19
N ARG A 269 16.80 -12.41 1.68
CA ARG A 269 15.40 -12.66 2.04
C ARG A 269 15.06 -11.99 3.37
N ARG A 270 13.79 -11.79 3.62
CA ARG A 270 13.28 -11.42 4.95
C ARG A 270 13.56 -12.58 5.92
N ASP A 271 13.86 -12.27 7.13
CA ASP A 271 14.03 -13.22 8.22
C ASP A 271 12.73 -13.91 8.58
#